data_3c92032231b9f6ffb7429b61c9a24208
#
_entry.id   3c92032231b9f6ffb7429b61c9a24208
#
_cell.length_a   1.000
_cell.length_b   1.000
_cell.length_c   1.000
_cell.angle_alpha   90.00
_cell.angle_beta   90.00
_cell.angle_gamma   90.00
#
_symmetry.space_group_name_H-M   'P 1'
#
loop_
_entity.id
_entity.type
_entity.pdbx_description
1 polymer ?
#
loop_
_entity_poly.entity_id
_entity_poly.type
_entity_poly.pdbx_seq_one_letter_code
_entity_poly.pdbx_strand_id
1 'polypeptide(L)'
;YASDVDTYELLYLNKAARDLFQFKDESDYKGKNCYEILQQCSSPCAMCTNNRLKPGVFYEWSRFNPLVRRSYLLKDTMVIDDGRRVRIEMAIDLDIHELAKRSFSEFTDNEALINEGLRCALAEETPEQSIDTLLQYLGQMFQSDRVYIFEKNKHGNFDNTYEWCASKVSPQKNILRNIPPETMGTWIPTFQKGESIIIRNVNEIVSYDPTVYETLIPQNIARLIVSPICRDREVIGFYGIDNPPLDRMDHIAFMLQLLGHFINSMLRRRDLVGKLETLSYHDQLTGAKNRHAMNEKLASLANGGSLGIIYSDVMGLKQI
;
A
#
# COMPACT_ATOMS: atom_id res chain seq x y z
N TYR A 1 -20.81 -14.50 -26.58
CA TYR A 1 -21.00 -15.08 -27.92
C TYR A 1 -22.28 -14.61 -28.57
N ALA A 2 -22.40 -14.89 -29.89
CA ALA A 2 -23.65 -14.69 -30.61
C ALA A 2 -24.08 -16.02 -31.30
N SER A 3 -25.36 -16.32 -31.25
CA SER A 3 -25.95 -17.50 -31.93
C SER A 3 -27.32 -17.16 -32.54
N ASP A 4 -27.68 -17.89 -33.57
CA ASP A 4 -29.02 -17.80 -34.14
C ASP A 4 -30.06 -18.39 -33.17
N VAL A 5 -31.16 -17.66 -32.96
CA VAL A 5 -32.21 -18.05 -32.01
C VAL A 5 -32.98 -19.29 -32.49
N ASP A 6 -33.18 -19.42 -33.81
CA ASP A 6 -34.02 -20.42 -34.42
C ASP A 6 -33.26 -21.73 -34.75
N THR A 7 -32.03 -21.59 -35.26
CA THR A 7 -31.18 -22.73 -35.66
C THR A 7 -30.16 -23.12 -34.60
N TYR A 8 -29.95 -22.31 -33.57
CA TYR A 8 -28.92 -22.47 -32.53
C TYR A 8 -27.46 -22.40 -33.05
N GLU A 9 -27.26 -22.01 -34.31
CA GLU A 9 -25.96 -21.90 -34.94
C GLU A 9 -25.11 -20.83 -34.26
N LEU A 10 -23.87 -21.18 -33.92
CA LEU A 10 -22.88 -20.22 -33.41
C LEU A 10 -22.41 -19.30 -34.55
N LEU A 11 -22.59 -18.00 -34.38
CA LEU A 11 -22.24 -16.97 -35.33
C LEU A 11 -20.91 -16.30 -34.95
N TYR A 12 -20.68 -16.11 -33.64
CA TYR A 12 -19.50 -15.40 -33.14
C TYR A 12 -19.12 -15.86 -31.74
N LEU A 13 -17.81 -16.02 -31.51
CA LEU A 13 -17.18 -16.14 -30.18
C LEU A 13 -16.07 -15.10 -30.05
N ASN A 14 -16.05 -14.38 -28.92
CA ASN A 14 -14.94 -13.48 -28.63
C ASN A 14 -13.68 -14.28 -28.23
N LYS A 15 -12.54 -13.60 -28.16
CA LYS A 15 -11.25 -14.24 -27.84
C LYS A 15 -11.31 -15.02 -26.52
N ALA A 16 -11.87 -14.42 -25.45
CA ALA A 16 -11.96 -15.08 -24.15
C ALA A 16 -12.74 -16.41 -24.18
N ALA A 17 -13.86 -16.46 -24.93
CA ALA A 17 -14.62 -17.68 -25.11
C ALA A 17 -13.85 -18.70 -25.97
N ARG A 18 -13.17 -18.27 -27.01
CA ARG A 18 -12.33 -19.19 -27.83
C ARG A 18 -11.20 -19.79 -27.02
N ASP A 19 -10.49 -18.99 -26.25
CA ASP A 19 -9.39 -19.45 -25.38
C ASP A 19 -9.91 -20.43 -24.32
N LEU A 20 -11.08 -20.15 -23.71
CA LEU A 20 -11.70 -21.00 -22.69
C LEU A 20 -12.06 -22.40 -23.22
N PHE A 21 -12.62 -22.48 -24.45
CA PHE A 21 -13.00 -23.72 -25.09
C PHE A 21 -11.90 -24.31 -26.00
N GLN A 22 -10.71 -23.68 -26.02
CA GLN A 22 -9.52 -24.10 -26.77
C GLN A 22 -9.73 -24.16 -28.29
N PHE A 23 -10.57 -23.26 -28.84
CA PHE A 23 -10.76 -23.14 -30.28
C PHE A 23 -9.64 -22.31 -30.92
N LYS A 24 -9.07 -22.81 -32.01
CA LYS A 24 -7.93 -22.17 -32.69
C LYS A 24 -8.38 -21.14 -33.72
N ASP A 25 -9.43 -21.45 -34.46
CA ASP A 25 -9.98 -20.59 -35.49
C ASP A 25 -11.49 -20.60 -35.57
N GLU A 26 -12.09 -19.85 -36.50
CA GLU A 26 -13.54 -19.76 -36.61
C GLU A 26 -14.19 -21.07 -37.12
N SER A 27 -13.49 -21.90 -37.85
CA SER A 27 -14.00 -23.17 -38.37
C SER A 27 -14.26 -24.20 -37.27
N ASP A 28 -13.67 -24.01 -36.08
CA ASP A 28 -13.86 -24.86 -34.92
C ASP A 28 -15.29 -24.73 -34.35
N TYR A 29 -15.94 -23.57 -34.50
CA TYR A 29 -17.23 -23.31 -33.88
C TYR A 29 -18.31 -22.75 -34.81
N LYS A 30 -17.95 -21.95 -35.83
CA LYS A 30 -18.89 -21.25 -36.70
C LYS A 30 -19.70 -22.27 -37.52
N GLY A 31 -21.00 -22.08 -37.58
CA GLY A 31 -21.93 -22.97 -38.25
C GLY A 31 -22.28 -24.25 -37.47
N LYS A 32 -21.73 -24.42 -36.26
CA LYS A 32 -22.09 -25.52 -35.36
C LYS A 32 -23.09 -25.06 -34.30
N ASN A 33 -23.84 -25.99 -33.73
CA ASN A 33 -24.86 -25.63 -32.74
C ASN A 33 -24.25 -25.28 -31.38
N CYS A 34 -24.72 -24.19 -30.76
CA CYS A 34 -24.22 -23.71 -29.48
C CYS A 34 -24.35 -24.78 -28.37
N TYR A 35 -25.41 -25.57 -28.34
CA TYR A 35 -25.62 -26.63 -27.36
C TYR A 35 -24.63 -27.79 -27.53
N GLU A 36 -24.19 -28.10 -28.77
CA GLU A 36 -23.18 -29.14 -29.01
C GLU A 36 -21.80 -28.70 -28.57
N ILE A 37 -21.39 -27.49 -28.97
CA ILE A 37 -20.02 -27.00 -28.78
C ILE A 37 -19.77 -26.46 -27.35
N LEU A 38 -20.72 -25.67 -26.80
CA LEU A 38 -20.53 -25.02 -25.50
C LEU A 38 -21.09 -25.82 -24.32
N GLN A 39 -21.91 -26.88 -24.58
CA GLN A 39 -22.58 -27.62 -23.53
C GLN A 39 -22.43 -29.16 -23.70
N GLN A 40 -21.89 -29.64 -24.83
CA GLN A 40 -21.80 -31.07 -25.20
C GLN A 40 -23.14 -31.78 -25.09
N CYS A 41 -24.21 -31.13 -25.51
CA CYS A 41 -25.55 -31.70 -25.58
C CYS A 41 -25.90 -32.12 -27.01
N SER A 42 -26.66 -33.18 -27.19
CA SER A 42 -27.15 -33.64 -28.49
C SER A 42 -28.44 -32.92 -28.96
N SER A 43 -29.01 -32.09 -28.12
CA SER A 43 -30.24 -31.31 -28.38
C SER A 43 -30.21 -29.99 -27.65
N PRO A 44 -31.07 -29.02 -28.00
CA PRO A 44 -31.14 -27.71 -27.30
C PRO A 44 -31.25 -27.88 -25.80
N CYS A 45 -30.51 -27.06 -25.06
CA CYS A 45 -30.41 -27.14 -23.60
C CYS A 45 -31.80 -27.01 -22.94
N ALA A 46 -32.12 -27.84 -21.95
CA ALA A 46 -33.40 -27.77 -21.23
C ALA A 46 -33.65 -26.39 -20.58
N MET A 47 -32.56 -25.63 -20.26
CA MET A 47 -32.60 -24.31 -19.69
C MET A 47 -32.42 -23.18 -20.74
N CYS A 48 -32.52 -23.50 -22.05
CA CYS A 48 -32.31 -22.51 -23.12
C CYS A 48 -33.24 -21.32 -22.96
N THR A 49 -32.68 -20.13 -23.03
CA THR A 49 -33.43 -18.88 -22.85
C THR A 49 -34.07 -18.35 -24.12
N ASN A 50 -33.79 -18.91 -25.28
CA ASN A 50 -34.27 -18.43 -26.60
C ASN A 50 -35.77 -18.11 -26.61
N ASN A 51 -36.61 -18.95 -25.95
CA ASN A 51 -38.05 -18.74 -25.86
C ASN A 51 -38.48 -17.59 -24.94
N ARG A 52 -37.56 -17.03 -24.18
CA ARG A 52 -37.82 -15.94 -23.21
C ARG A 52 -37.31 -14.61 -23.70
N LEU A 53 -36.45 -14.59 -24.71
CA LEU A 53 -35.78 -13.40 -25.19
C LEU A 53 -36.75 -12.48 -25.95
N LYS A 54 -36.60 -11.18 -25.72
CA LYS A 54 -37.28 -10.09 -26.45
C LYS A 54 -36.24 -9.14 -27.00
N PRO A 55 -36.47 -8.52 -28.17
CA PRO A 55 -35.55 -7.57 -28.75
C PRO A 55 -35.20 -6.44 -27.76
N GLY A 56 -33.93 -6.19 -27.53
CA GLY A 56 -33.43 -5.08 -26.68
C GLY A 56 -33.65 -5.25 -25.18
N VAL A 57 -34.22 -6.37 -24.71
CA VAL A 57 -34.43 -6.66 -23.28
C VAL A 57 -33.42 -7.69 -22.82
N PHE A 58 -32.72 -7.37 -21.73
CA PHE A 58 -31.77 -8.31 -21.13
C PHE A 58 -32.48 -9.25 -20.17
N TYR A 59 -32.15 -10.56 -20.27
CA TYR A 59 -32.56 -11.60 -19.36
C TYR A 59 -31.33 -12.07 -18.56
N GLU A 60 -31.36 -11.92 -17.24
CA GLU A 60 -30.25 -12.27 -16.36
C GLU A 60 -30.54 -13.59 -15.62
N TRP A 61 -29.55 -14.46 -15.56
CA TRP A 61 -29.61 -15.72 -14.86
C TRP A 61 -28.21 -16.23 -14.52
N SER A 62 -28.08 -17.15 -13.59
CA SER A 62 -26.80 -17.73 -13.19
C SER A 62 -26.77 -19.21 -13.46
N ARG A 63 -25.58 -19.73 -13.79
CA ARG A 63 -25.38 -21.15 -14.08
C ARG A 63 -23.95 -21.58 -13.77
N PHE A 64 -23.83 -22.80 -13.24
CA PHE A 64 -22.59 -23.57 -13.24
C PHE A 64 -22.42 -24.31 -14.56
N ASN A 65 -21.29 -24.10 -15.26
CA ASN A 65 -20.94 -24.83 -16.45
C ASN A 65 -19.99 -26.00 -16.09
N PRO A 66 -20.43 -27.29 -16.20
CA PRO A 66 -19.61 -28.40 -15.75
C PRO A 66 -18.39 -28.69 -16.65
N LEU A 67 -18.37 -28.23 -17.89
CA LEU A 67 -17.26 -28.46 -18.83
C LEU A 67 -16.04 -27.66 -18.42
N VAL A 68 -16.26 -26.39 -18.05
CA VAL A 68 -15.20 -25.46 -17.63
C VAL A 68 -15.11 -25.35 -16.10
N ARG A 69 -16.01 -26.03 -15.36
CA ARG A 69 -16.08 -26.09 -13.89
C ARG A 69 -16.13 -24.69 -13.23
N ARG A 70 -16.96 -23.81 -13.81
CA ARG A 70 -17.13 -22.41 -13.36
C ARG A 70 -18.57 -21.99 -13.28
N SER A 71 -18.87 -21.07 -12.38
CA SER A 71 -20.17 -20.42 -12.24
C SER A 71 -20.18 -19.10 -12.97
N TYR A 72 -21.21 -18.85 -13.76
CA TYR A 72 -21.37 -17.63 -14.53
C TYR A 72 -22.68 -16.90 -14.20
N LEU A 73 -22.61 -15.57 -14.13
CA LEU A 73 -23.76 -14.70 -14.34
C LEU A 73 -23.89 -14.48 -15.85
N LEU A 74 -25.03 -14.89 -16.39
CA LEU A 74 -25.33 -14.80 -17.82
C LEU A 74 -26.32 -13.66 -18.07
N LYS A 75 -26.05 -12.86 -19.09
CA LYS A 75 -26.95 -11.81 -19.58
C LYS A 75 -27.21 -12.07 -21.04
N ASP A 76 -28.45 -12.44 -21.34
CA ASP A 76 -28.92 -12.75 -22.68
C ASP A 76 -29.80 -11.62 -23.21
N THR A 77 -29.63 -11.29 -24.48
CA THR A 77 -30.57 -10.43 -25.22
C THR A 77 -30.73 -10.93 -26.64
N MET A 78 -31.74 -10.45 -27.33
CA MET A 78 -31.96 -10.72 -28.73
C MET A 78 -31.89 -9.44 -29.55
N VAL A 79 -31.24 -9.51 -30.68
CA VAL A 79 -31.24 -8.45 -31.70
C VAL A 79 -31.75 -9.05 -33.03
N ILE A 80 -32.25 -8.18 -33.90
CA ILE A 80 -32.61 -8.55 -35.27
C ILE A 80 -31.54 -7.99 -36.20
N ASP A 81 -30.87 -8.86 -36.92
CA ASP A 81 -29.79 -8.56 -37.86
C ASP A 81 -30.19 -9.12 -39.24
N ASP A 82 -30.39 -8.27 -40.23
CA ASP A 82 -30.88 -8.64 -41.58
C ASP A 82 -32.07 -9.63 -41.57
N GLY A 83 -33.04 -9.38 -40.65
CA GLY A 83 -34.22 -10.21 -40.49
C GLY A 83 -33.99 -11.52 -39.72
N ARG A 84 -32.76 -11.82 -39.32
CA ARG A 84 -32.38 -12.97 -38.52
C ARG A 84 -32.42 -12.62 -37.00
N ARG A 85 -32.99 -13.50 -36.20
CA ARG A 85 -33.02 -13.35 -34.75
C ARG A 85 -31.71 -13.86 -34.17
N VAL A 86 -30.91 -12.94 -33.60
CA VAL A 86 -29.58 -13.27 -33.04
C VAL A 86 -29.62 -13.11 -31.55
N ARG A 87 -29.27 -14.15 -30.79
CA ARG A 87 -29.03 -14.12 -29.37
C ARG A 87 -27.61 -13.65 -29.13
N ILE A 88 -27.46 -12.66 -28.25
CA ILE A 88 -26.16 -12.23 -27.68
C ILE A 88 -26.14 -12.65 -26.22
N GLU A 89 -25.16 -13.46 -25.84
CA GLU A 89 -24.94 -13.84 -24.44
C GLU A 89 -23.61 -13.30 -23.95
N MET A 90 -23.67 -12.60 -22.81
CA MET A 90 -22.52 -12.19 -22.03
C MET A 90 -22.41 -13.12 -20.82
N ALA A 91 -21.27 -13.79 -20.67
CA ALA A 91 -20.95 -14.61 -19.50
C ALA A 91 -19.93 -13.90 -18.62
N ILE A 92 -20.29 -13.61 -17.38
CA ILE A 92 -19.43 -13.02 -16.37
C ILE A 92 -19.07 -14.14 -15.39
N ASP A 93 -17.78 -14.43 -15.28
CA ASP A 93 -17.27 -15.44 -14.34
C ASP A 93 -17.51 -14.96 -12.90
N LEU A 94 -18.34 -15.69 -12.16
CA LEU A 94 -18.70 -15.34 -10.79
C LEU A 94 -17.53 -15.53 -9.82
N ASP A 95 -16.66 -16.50 -10.06
CA ASP A 95 -15.51 -16.73 -9.19
C ASP A 95 -14.52 -15.59 -9.31
N ILE A 96 -14.27 -15.09 -10.52
CA ILE A 96 -13.43 -13.90 -10.76
C ILE A 96 -14.13 -12.64 -10.23
N HIS A 97 -15.44 -12.51 -10.43
CA HIS A 97 -16.21 -11.36 -9.97
C HIS A 97 -16.26 -11.27 -8.44
N GLU A 98 -16.45 -12.39 -7.74
CA GLU A 98 -16.42 -12.43 -6.27
C GLU A 98 -15.02 -12.14 -5.72
N LEU A 99 -13.96 -12.66 -6.37
CA LEU A 99 -12.58 -12.31 -6.02
C LEU A 99 -12.30 -10.82 -6.22
N ALA A 100 -12.71 -10.27 -7.37
CA ALA A 100 -12.57 -8.83 -7.64
C ALA A 100 -13.38 -7.97 -6.65
N LYS A 101 -14.60 -8.39 -6.31
CA LYS A 101 -15.45 -7.70 -5.35
C LYS A 101 -14.88 -7.76 -3.92
N ARG A 102 -14.35 -8.90 -3.50
CA ARG A 102 -13.66 -9.04 -2.20
C ARG A 102 -12.42 -8.15 -2.16
N SER A 103 -11.57 -8.21 -3.18
CA SER A 103 -10.38 -7.34 -3.28
C SER A 103 -10.76 -5.86 -3.29
N PHE A 104 -11.83 -5.48 -3.99
CA PHE A 104 -12.31 -4.08 -4.02
C PHE A 104 -12.92 -3.66 -2.68
N SER A 105 -13.71 -4.53 -2.01
CA SER A 105 -14.26 -4.25 -0.67
C SER A 105 -13.14 -4.12 0.37
N GLU A 106 -12.18 -5.05 0.37
CA GLU A 106 -11.02 -4.97 1.25
C GLU A 106 -10.17 -3.72 0.98
N PHE A 107 -10.03 -3.34 -0.30
CA PHE A 107 -9.34 -2.09 -0.69
C PHE A 107 -10.09 -0.87 -0.15
N THR A 108 -11.41 -0.79 -0.32
CA THR A 108 -12.23 0.34 0.14
C THR A 108 -12.25 0.46 1.66
N ASP A 109 -12.37 -0.67 2.37
CA ASP A 109 -12.35 -0.70 3.83
C ASP A 109 -10.98 -0.26 4.37
N ASN A 110 -9.90 -0.68 3.75
CA ASN A 110 -8.55 -0.30 4.15
C ASN A 110 -8.21 1.16 3.79
N GLU A 111 -8.71 1.67 2.67
CA GLU A 111 -8.58 3.09 2.32
C GLU A 111 -9.28 3.97 3.36
N ALA A 112 -10.48 3.60 3.79
CA ALA A 112 -11.19 4.30 4.86
C ALA A 112 -10.41 4.26 6.18
N LEU A 113 -9.82 3.12 6.53
CA LEU A 113 -8.99 2.97 7.72
C LEU A 113 -7.71 3.81 7.65
N ILE A 114 -7.00 3.83 6.49
CA ILE A 114 -5.83 4.69 6.32
C ILE A 114 -6.20 6.17 6.45
N ASN A 115 -7.27 6.59 5.80
CA ASN A 115 -7.75 7.96 5.89
C ASN A 115 -8.08 8.36 7.32
N GLU A 116 -8.64 7.46 8.12
CA GLU A 116 -8.89 7.69 9.54
C GLU A 116 -7.58 7.82 10.32
N GLY A 117 -6.61 6.93 10.11
CA GLY A 117 -5.28 7.03 10.73
C GLY A 117 -4.56 8.33 10.39
N LEU A 118 -4.62 8.75 9.13
CA LEU A 118 -4.05 10.03 8.69
C LEU A 118 -4.79 11.22 9.32
N ARG A 119 -6.11 11.16 9.43
CA ARG A 119 -6.92 12.20 10.07
C ARG A 119 -6.56 12.34 11.55
N CYS A 120 -6.42 11.23 12.28
CA CYS A 120 -5.98 11.23 13.67
C CYS A 120 -4.58 11.83 13.82
N ALA A 121 -3.63 11.41 12.98
CA ALA A 121 -2.27 11.91 13.00
C ALA A 121 -2.17 13.41 12.68
N LEU A 122 -2.96 13.90 11.72
CA LEU A 122 -2.98 15.31 11.34
C LEU A 122 -3.68 16.22 12.36
N ALA A 123 -4.47 15.65 13.28
CA ALA A 123 -5.11 16.40 14.37
C ALA A 123 -4.16 16.68 15.55
N GLU A 124 -3.00 16.03 15.60
CA GLU A 124 -2.01 16.24 16.66
C GLU A 124 -1.35 17.63 16.58
N GLU A 125 -0.98 18.17 17.74
CA GLU A 125 -0.43 19.52 17.87
C GLU A 125 0.99 19.62 17.27
N THR A 126 1.83 18.61 17.49
CA THR A 126 3.21 18.61 17.01
C THR A 126 3.44 17.58 15.89
N PRO A 127 4.40 17.84 14.99
CA PRO A 127 4.75 16.89 13.94
C PRO A 127 5.24 15.54 14.48
N GLU A 128 5.92 15.54 15.61
CA GLU A 128 6.43 14.33 16.28
C GLU A 128 5.27 13.45 16.76
N GLN A 129 4.28 14.05 17.45
CA GLN A 129 3.05 13.35 17.86
C GLN A 129 2.28 12.82 16.66
N SER A 130 2.21 13.60 15.56
CA SER A 130 1.57 13.14 14.32
C SER A 130 2.21 11.85 13.79
N ILE A 131 3.55 11.76 13.81
CA ILE A 131 4.28 10.57 13.36
C ILE A 131 4.02 9.40 14.31
N ASP A 132 4.15 9.60 15.62
CA ASP A 132 3.95 8.54 16.62
C ASP A 132 2.50 7.99 16.56
N THR A 133 1.49 8.85 16.44
CA THR A 133 0.08 8.47 16.28
C THR A 133 -0.14 7.65 14.99
N LEU A 134 0.50 8.06 13.88
CA LEU A 134 0.41 7.28 12.63
C LEU A 134 1.03 5.89 12.78
N LEU A 135 2.23 5.78 13.36
CA LEU A 135 2.89 4.49 13.55
C LEU A 135 2.09 3.56 14.47
N GLN A 136 1.54 4.10 15.55
CA GLN A 136 0.64 3.35 16.44
C GLN A 136 -0.59 2.82 15.69
N TYR A 137 -1.23 3.68 14.91
CA TYR A 137 -2.41 3.30 14.14
C TYR A 137 -2.10 2.19 13.13
N LEU A 138 -1.00 2.34 12.38
CA LEU A 138 -0.56 1.33 11.42
C LEU A 138 -0.21 0.00 12.08
N GLY A 139 0.49 0.04 13.22
CA GLY A 139 0.85 -1.16 13.96
C GLY A 139 -0.36 -1.96 14.45
N GLN A 140 -1.36 -1.26 14.97
CA GLN A 140 -2.62 -1.87 15.41
C GLN A 140 -3.45 -2.39 14.23
N MET A 141 -3.60 -1.60 13.17
CA MET A 141 -4.37 -1.95 11.98
C MET A 141 -3.78 -3.17 11.25
N PHE A 142 -2.47 -3.22 11.12
CA PHE A 142 -1.77 -4.33 10.46
C PHE A 142 -1.42 -5.48 11.41
N GLN A 143 -1.78 -5.38 12.68
CA GLN A 143 -1.51 -6.42 13.69
C GLN A 143 -0.04 -6.85 13.69
N SER A 144 0.85 -5.88 13.62
CA SER A 144 2.30 -6.08 13.54
C SER A 144 2.96 -5.99 14.91
N ASP A 145 4.18 -6.48 15.02
CA ASP A 145 4.98 -6.39 16.24
C ASP A 145 5.59 -4.99 16.41
N ARG A 146 6.11 -4.42 15.32
CA ARG A 146 6.72 -3.09 15.29
C ARG A 146 6.39 -2.35 14.00
N VAL A 147 6.32 -1.02 14.10
CA VAL A 147 6.35 -0.09 12.97
C VAL A 147 7.38 0.98 13.28
N TYR A 148 8.26 1.28 12.34
CA TYR A 148 9.42 2.13 12.61
C TYR A 148 9.79 3.01 11.41
N ILE A 149 10.54 4.09 11.72
CA ILE A 149 11.19 4.95 10.73
C ILE A 149 12.67 5.06 11.09
N PHE A 150 13.51 4.79 10.09
CA PHE A 150 14.94 5.05 10.14
C PHE A 150 15.27 6.24 9.27
N GLU A 151 16.07 7.16 9.77
CA GLU A 151 16.52 8.33 9.04
C GLU A 151 18.05 8.36 8.95
N LYS A 152 18.55 8.83 7.81
CA LYS A 152 19.98 9.01 7.57
C LYS A 152 20.50 10.18 8.39
N ASN A 153 21.47 9.95 9.25
CA ASN A 153 22.09 10.99 10.07
C ASN A 153 23.18 11.75 9.30
N LYS A 154 23.77 12.78 9.95
CA LYS A 154 24.82 13.61 9.35
C LYS A 154 26.11 12.87 8.98
N HIS A 155 26.31 11.65 9.48
CA HIS A 155 27.47 10.80 9.18
C HIS A 155 27.18 9.82 8.05
N GLY A 156 25.96 9.82 7.48
CA GLY A 156 25.53 8.91 6.44
C GLY A 156 24.99 7.57 6.94
N ASN A 157 24.99 7.33 8.25
CA ASN A 157 24.45 6.16 8.91
C ASN A 157 22.96 6.32 9.21
N PHE A 158 22.27 5.25 9.58
CA PHE A 158 20.84 5.27 9.86
C PHE A 158 20.56 5.16 11.35
N ASP A 159 19.62 5.98 11.81
CA ASP A 159 19.11 5.98 13.18
C ASP A 159 17.63 5.59 13.18
N ASN A 160 17.22 4.68 14.06
CA ASN A 160 15.81 4.46 14.36
C ASN A 160 15.26 5.68 15.10
N THR A 161 14.54 6.56 14.39
CA THR A 161 14.07 7.84 14.94
C THR A 161 12.66 7.76 15.52
N TYR A 162 11.81 6.91 14.96
CA TYR A 162 10.45 6.65 15.44
C TYR A 162 10.17 5.16 15.46
N GLU A 163 9.50 4.70 16.52
CA GLU A 163 9.15 3.29 16.68
C GLU A 163 7.90 3.15 17.54
N TRP A 164 6.95 2.39 17.04
CA TRP A 164 5.86 1.82 17.82
C TRP A 164 6.06 0.32 17.98
N CYS A 165 5.77 -0.21 19.17
CA CYS A 165 5.85 -1.63 19.50
C CYS A 165 4.54 -2.12 20.10
N ALA A 166 4.15 -3.35 19.75
CA ALA A 166 3.08 -4.06 20.42
C ALA A 166 3.46 -4.36 21.89
N SER A 167 2.49 -4.58 22.76
CA SER A 167 2.65 -4.64 24.22
C SER A 167 3.67 -5.65 24.77
N LYS A 168 4.04 -6.66 23.97
CA LYS A 168 5.00 -7.71 24.37
C LYS A 168 6.31 -7.67 23.60
N VAL A 169 6.52 -6.64 22.81
CA VAL A 169 7.67 -6.49 21.93
C VAL A 169 8.65 -5.48 22.52
N SER A 170 9.91 -5.87 22.61
CA SER A 170 10.95 -4.98 23.15
C SER A 170 11.32 -3.90 22.16
N PRO A 171 11.31 -2.62 22.56
CA PRO A 171 11.74 -1.50 21.71
C PRO A 171 13.21 -1.62 21.29
N GLN A 172 13.49 -1.23 20.05
CA GLN A 172 14.86 -1.22 19.48
C GLN A 172 15.35 0.20 19.16
N LYS A 173 14.50 1.22 19.31
CA LYS A 173 14.78 2.62 18.96
C LYS A 173 16.09 3.15 19.55
N ASN A 174 16.40 2.79 20.79
CA ASN A 174 17.63 3.26 21.47
C ASN A 174 18.86 2.40 21.16
N ILE A 175 18.67 1.18 20.66
CA ILE A 175 19.72 0.22 20.32
C ILE A 175 20.17 0.40 18.88
N LEU A 176 19.21 0.57 17.96
CA LEU A 176 19.45 0.69 16.53
C LEU A 176 19.75 2.15 16.16
N ARG A 177 20.93 2.59 16.54
CA ARG A 177 21.47 3.92 16.27
C ARG A 177 22.78 3.82 15.52
N ASN A 178 23.05 4.77 14.65
CA ASN A 178 24.29 4.89 13.91
C ASN A 178 24.64 3.64 13.09
N ILE A 179 23.62 3.03 12.50
CA ILE A 179 23.73 1.78 11.72
C ILE A 179 24.39 2.10 10.37
N PRO A 180 25.57 1.55 10.05
CA PRO A 180 26.22 1.77 8.78
C PRO A 180 25.42 1.19 7.61
N PRO A 181 25.38 1.86 6.43
CA PRO A 181 24.68 1.34 5.25
C PRO A 181 25.12 -0.06 4.82
N GLU A 182 26.40 -0.42 5.09
CA GLU A 182 26.98 -1.69 4.72
C GLU A 182 26.32 -2.87 5.45
N THR A 183 25.75 -2.64 6.64
CA THR A 183 25.05 -3.67 7.40
C THR A 183 23.66 -3.99 6.85
N MET A 184 23.18 -3.19 5.89
CA MET A 184 21.88 -3.36 5.24
C MET A 184 21.95 -4.24 3.98
N GLY A 185 23.13 -4.80 3.65
CA GLY A 185 23.29 -5.74 2.55
C GLY A 185 22.66 -5.27 1.23
N THR A 186 21.71 -6.03 0.71
CA THR A 186 21.04 -5.76 -0.57
C THR A 186 19.99 -4.67 -0.51
N TRP A 187 19.66 -4.10 0.66
CA TRP A 187 18.58 -3.15 0.83
C TRP A 187 18.87 -1.80 0.17
N ILE A 188 20.06 -1.25 0.35
CA ILE A 188 20.40 0.08 -0.19
C ILE A 188 20.31 0.12 -1.72
N PRO A 189 20.87 -0.84 -2.49
CA PRO A 189 20.67 -0.91 -3.93
C PRO A 189 19.21 -1.02 -4.37
N THR A 190 18.38 -1.73 -3.60
CA THR A 190 16.94 -1.89 -3.86
C THR A 190 16.20 -0.57 -3.60
N PHE A 191 16.50 0.10 -2.49
CA PHE A 191 15.92 1.40 -2.15
C PHE A 191 16.28 2.50 -3.16
N GLN A 192 17.48 2.47 -3.75
CA GLN A 192 17.89 3.40 -4.80
C GLN A 192 17.04 3.28 -6.08
N LYS A 193 16.43 2.11 -6.31
CA LYS A 193 15.45 1.89 -7.39
C LYS A 193 14.03 2.32 -7.02
N GLY A 194 13.81 2.73 -5.77
CA GLY A 194 12.48 3.03 -5.24
C GLY A 194 11.63 1.80 -4.90
N GLU A 195 12.26 0.63 -4.82
CA GLU A 195 11.60 -0.64 -4.56
C GLU A 195 11.55 -0.95 -3.06
N SER A 196 10.46 -1.60 -2.61
CA SER A 196 10.31 -2.07 -1.25
C SER A 196 10.92 -3.46 -1.07
N ILE A 197 11.37 -3.75 0.14
CA ILE A 197 11.85 -5.07 0.55
C ILE A 197 10.68 -5.81 1.20
N ILE A 198 10.41 -7.03 0.74
CA ILE A 198 9.39 -7.92 1.32
C ILE A 198 10.05 -9.24 1.63
N ILE A 199 10.24 -9.53 2.92
CA ILE A 199 10.81 -10.79 3.41
C ILE A 199 9.67 -11.57 4.10
N ARG A 200 9.20 -12.64 3.47
CA ARG A 200 8.13 -13.49 4.02
C ARG A 200 8.63 -14.47 5.06
N ASN A 201 9.89 -14.87 4.94
CA ASN A 201 10.55 -15.77 5.88
C ASN A 201 12.03 -15.39 5.98
N VAL A 202 12.43 -14.87 7.13
CA VAL A 202 13.81 -14.43 7.38
C VAL A 202 14.83 -15.57 7.20
N ASN A 203 14.44 -16.82 7.47
CA ASN A 203 15.37 -17.95 7.30
C ASN A 203 15.77 -18.20 5.84
N GLU A 204 15.02 -17.71 4.86
CA GLU A 204 15.34 -17.87 3.43
C GLU A 204 16.46 -16.92 2.98
N ILE A 205 16.67 -15.79 3.68
CA ILE A 205 17.68 -14.81 3.28
C ILE A 205 19.10 -15.18 3.69
N VAL A 206 19.29 -16.15 4.59
CA VAL A 206 20.61 -16.56 5.08
C VAL A 206 21.58 -16.93 3.95
N SER A 207 21.07 -17.47 2.86
CA SER A 207 21.86 -17.93 1.72
C SER A 207 22.37 -16.82 0.80
N TYR A 208 21.69 -15.66 0.74
CA TYR A 208 22.03 -14.58 -0.16
C TYR A 208 22.26 -13.21 0.51
N ASP A 209 21.81 -13.04 1.75
CA ASP A 209 22.05 -11.83 2.55
C ASP A 209 22.29 -12.18 4.04
N PRO A 210 23.39 -12.86 4.37
CA PRO A 210 23.68 -13.30 5.73
C PRO A 210 23.83 -12.14 6.70
N THR A 211 24.32 -10.99 6.27
CA THR A 211 24.50 -9.80 7.11
C THR A 211 23.15 -9.26 7.62
N VAL A 212 22.16 -9.18 6.75
CA VAL A 212 20.79 -8.80 7.13
C VAL A 212 20.18 -9.88 8.02
N TYR A 213 20.36 -11.16 7.71
CA TYR A 213 19.88 -12.25 8.53
C TYR A 213 20.37 -12.15 9.97
N GLU A 214 21.69 -11.98 10.18
CA GLU A 214 22.31 -11.83 11.50
C GLU A 214 21.78 -10.61 12.28
N THR A 215 21.36 -9.57 11.57
CA THR A 215 20.76 -8.36 12.17
C THR A 215 19.31 -8.60 12.62
N LEU A 216 18.53 -9.38 11.87
CA LEU A 216 17.10 -9.54 12.09
C LEU A 216 16.76 -10.61 13.14
N ILE A 217 17.50 -11.72 13.17
CA ILE A 217 17.22 -12.85 14.06
C ILE A 217 17.22 -12.48 15.55
N PRO A 218 18.21 -11.72 16.08
CA PRO A 218 18.22 -11.34 17.50
C PRO A 218 17.01 -10.49 17.93
N GLN A 219 16.34 -9.88 16.96
CA GLN A 219 15.17 -9.04 17.19
C GLN A 219 13.84 -9.82 17.12
N ASN A 220 13.89 -11.15 16.97
CA ASN A 220 12.72 -12.04 16.77
C ASN A 220 11.88 -11.68 15.53
N ILE A 221 12.51 -11.19 14.47
CA ILE A 221 11.86 -10.87 13.21
C ILE A 221 11.79 -12.13 12.35
N ALA A 222 10.58 -12.63 12.10
CA ALA A 222 10.34 -13.76 11.21
C ALA A 222 10.04 -13.31 9.78
N ARG A 223 9.47 -12.12 9.62
CA ARG A 223 9.11 -11.50 8.33
C ARG A 223 9.03 -9.99 8.48
N LEU A 224 9.18 -9.28 7.37
CA LEU A 224 9.08 -7.81 7.39
C LEU A 224 8.74 -7.25 6.01
N ILE A 225 8.29 -6.00 6.03
CA ILE A 225 8.14 -5.16 4.83
C ILE A 225 8.81 -3.83 5.14
N VAL A 226 9.71 -3.39 4.25
CA VAL A 226 10.44 -2.13 4.41
C VAL A 226 10.36 -1.35 3.10
N SER A 227 10.09 -0.06 3.20
CA SER A 227 9.98 0.83 2.05
C SER A 227 10.90 2.04 2.21
N PRO A 228 11.54 2.53 1.14
CA PRO A 228 12.43 3.66 1.21
C PRO A 228 11.71 4.99 1.41
N ILE A 229 12.39 5.93 2.06
CA ILE A 229 12.05 7.35 2.05
C ILE A 229 13.07 8.04 1.16
N CYS A 230 12.61 8.57 0.03
CA CYS A 230 13.46 9.23 -0.94
C CYS A 230 13.14 10.72 -1.04
N ARG A 231 14.20 11.54 -1.17
CA ARG A 231 14.10 12.97 -1.49
C ARG A 231 15.08 13.29 -2.60
N ASP A 232 14.62 13.93 -3.68
CA ASP A 232 15.46 14.29 -4.84
C ASP A 232 16.26 13.11 -5.40
N ARG A 233 15.67 11.91 -5.42
CA ARG A 233 16.29 10.61 -5.82
C ARG A 233 17.36 10.08 -4.87
N GLU A 234 17.56 10.70 -3.72
CA GLU A 234 18.43 10.20 -2.66
C GLU A 234 17.61 9.45 -1.59
N VAL A 235 18.12 8.31 -1.12
CA VAL A 235 17.55 7.60 0.02
C VAL A 235 17.95 8.33 1.30
N ILE A 236 16.98 8.96 1.95
CA ILE A 236 17.16 9.71 3.20
C ILE A 236 16.73 8.91 4.44
N GLY A 237 16.13 7.75 4.23
CA GLY A 237 15.66 6.88 5.28
C GLY A 237 14.85 5.72 4.71
N PHE A 238 14.22 4.99 5.60
CA PHE A 238 13.26 3.96 5.29
C PHE A 238 12.30 3.76 6.47
N TYR A 239 11.17 3.16 6.20
CA TYR A 239 10.17 2.80 7.21
C TYR A 239 9.70 1.38 6.97
N GLY A 240 9.30 0.69 8.03
CA GLY A 240 8.96 -0.71 7.91
C GLY A 240 8.04 -1.23 8.98
N ILE A 241 7.63 -2.46 8.77
CA ILE A 241 6.74 -3.23 9.64
C ILE A 241 7.33 -4.61 9.85
N ASP A 242 7.46 -5.01 11.12
CA ASP A 242 7.92 -6.35 11.51
C ASP A 242 6.74 -7.25 11.87
N ASN A 243 6.85 -8.50 11.46
CA ASN A 243 5.94 -9.61 11.76
C ASN A 243 4.46 -9.33 11.43
N PRO A 244 4.12 -8.69 10.29
CA PRO A 244 2.72 -8.60 9.88
C PRO A 244 2.15 -10.00 9.56
N PRO A 245 0.81 -10.20 9.53
CA PRO A 245 0.19 -11.45 9.09
C PRO A 245 0.64 -11.85 7.69
N LEU A 246 1.07 -13.12 7.52
CA LEU A 246 1.68 -13.59 6.28
C LEU A 246 0.75 -13.50 5.07
N ASP A 247 -0.53 -13.80 5.26
CA ASP A 247 -1.58 -13.77 4.26
C ASP A 247 -1.94 -12.35 3.77
N ARG A 248 -1.52 -11.32 4.50
CA ARG A 248 -1.81 -9.92 4.19
C ARG A 248 -0.59 -9.12 3.69
N MET A 249 0.59 -9.72 3.61
CA MET A 249 1.84 -9.01 3.33
C MET A 249 1.83 -8.24 2.01
N ASP A 250 1.30 -8.79 0.93
CA ASP A 250 1.25 -8.10 -0.37
C ASP A 250 0.37 -6.86 -0.31
N HIS A 251 -0.76 -6.97 0.39
CA HIS A 251 -1.67 -5.88 0.61
C HIS A 251 -1.03 -4.77 1.46
N ILE A 252 -0.39 -5.16 2.58
CA ILE A 252 0.32 -4.22 3.47
C ILE A 252 1.46 -3.52 2.74
N ALA A 253 2.22 -4.23 1.90
CA ALA A 253 3.28 -3.64 1.10
C ALA A 253 2.78 -2.54 0.15
N PHE A 254 1.67 -2.79 -0.52
CA PHE A 254 1.01 -1.79 -1.38
C PHE A 254 0.56 -0.56 -0.58
N MET A 255 -0.06 -0.77 0.58
CA MET A 255 -0.51 0.31 1.45
C MET A 255 0.65 1.14 2.00
N LEU A 256 1.75 0.50 2.39
CA LEU A 256 2.97 1.19 2.82
C LEU A 256 3.54 2.08 1.71
N GLN A 257 3.56 1.64 0.46
CA GLN A 257 4.00 2.48 -0.66
C GLN A 257 3.17 3.77 -0.77
N LEU A 258 1.84 3.68 -0.65
CA LEU A 258 0.97 4.86 -0.67
C LEU A 258 1.27 5.81 0.51
N LEU A 259 1.51 5.24 1.70
CA LEU A 259 1.80 6.02 2.90
C LEU A 259 3.18 6.69 2.88
N GLY A 260 4.11 6.24 2.05
CA GLY A 260 5.45 6.80 1.97
C GLY A 260 5.48 8.30 1.67
N HIS A 261 4.57 8.78 0.83
CA HIS A 261 4.42 10.20 0.54
C HIS A 261 3.97 11.01 1.78
N PHE A 262 3.06 10.45 2.58
CA PHE A 262 2.59 11.08 3.81
C PHE A 262 3.67 11.10 4.89
N ILE A 263 4.38 9.99 5.09
CA ILE A 263 5.50 9.90 6.02
C ILE A 263 6.58 10.93 5.65
N ASN A 264 6.96 11.01 4.37
CA ASN A 264 7.93 11.99 3.90
C ASN A 264 7.44 13.44 4.13
N SER A 265 6.17 13.71 3.91
CA SER A 265 5.55 15.03 4.17
C SER A 265 5.58 15.39 5.65
N MET A 266 5.26 14.44 6.54
CA MET A 266 5.31 14.63 8.00
C MET A 266 6.74 14.92 8.49
N LEU A 267 7.72 14.13 8.02
CA LEU A 267 9.14 14.35 8.35
C LEU A 267 9.61 15.73 7.86
N ARG A 268 9.23 16.11 6.64
CA ARG A 268 9.55 17.44 6.11
C ARG A 268 8.92 18.57 6.93
N ARG A 269 7.65 18.40 7.36
CA ARG A 269 6.97 19.38 8.24
C ARG A 269 7.71 19.51 9.56
N ARG A 270 8.11 18.40 10.19
CA ARG A 270 8.92 18.39 11.41
C ARG A 270 10.24 19.16 11.23
N ASP A 271 10.98 18.86 10.17
CA ASP A 271 12.27 19.52 9.86
C ASP A 271 12.09 21.02 9.66
N LEU A 272 11.01 21.44 8.99
CA LEU A 272 10.71 22.86 8.78
C LEU A 272 10.34 23.57 10.08
N VAL A 273 9.50 22.96 10.93
CA VAL A 273 9.14 23.51 12.24
C VAL A 273 10.39 23.66 13.10
N GLY A 274 11.23 22.63 13.22
CA GLY A 274 12.47 22.69 13.96
C GLY A 274 13.46 23.76 13.44
N LYS A 275 13.53 23.96 12.11
CA LYS A 275 14.31 25.06 11.53
C LYS A 275 13.74 26.43 11.88
N LEU A 276 12.42 26.60 11.82
CA LEU A 276 11.76 27.84 12.20
C LEU A 276 11.98 28.18 13.68
N GLU A 277 11.88 27.18 14.56
CA GLU A 277 12.18 27.35 15.98
C GLU A 277 13.64 27.75 16.20
N THR A 278 14.58 27.06 15.53
CA THR A 278 16.00 27.43 15.61
C THR A 278 16.25 28.88 15.17
N LEU A 279 15.68 29.28 14.03
CA LEU A 279 15.81 30.66 13.51
C LEU A 279 15.14 31.69 14.41
N SER A 280 14.01 31.33 15.04
CA SER A 280 13.27 32.25 15.93
C SER A 280 13.97 32.47 17.29
N TYR A 281 14.62 31.44 17.83
CA TYR A 281 15.12 31.43 19.20
C TYR A 281 16.65 31.44 19.33
N HIS A 282 17.40 31.22 18.22
CA HIS A 282 18.86 31.16 18.25
C HIS A 282 19.49 32.19 17.31
N ASP A 283 20.65 32.70 17.71
CA ASP A 283 21.50 33.51 16.87
C ASP A 283 22.24 32.66 15.85
N GLN A 284 22.18 33.05 14.56
CA GLN A 284 22.69 32.25 13.46
C GLN A 284 24.22 32.09 13.42
N LEU A 285 24.96 33.02 14.02
CA LEU A 285 26.43 33.01 14.03
C LEU A 285 26.98 32.20 15.21
N THR A 286 26.39 32.37 16.37
CA THR A 286 26.93 31.82 17.63
C THR A 286 26.19 30.55 18.10
N GLY A 287 24.99 30.29 17.60
CA GLY A 287 24.11 29.25 18.09
C GLY A 287 23.52 29.50 19.47
N ALA A 288 23.88 30.63 20.12
CA ALA A 288 23.33 31.02 21.42
C ALA A 288 21.85 31.42 21.30
N LYS A 289 21.14 31.43 22.43
CA LYS A 289 19.76 31.95 22.45
C LYS A 289 19.76 33.43 22.11
N ASN A 290 18.89 33.84 21.20
CA ASN A 290 18.77 35.20 20.75
C ASN A 290 17.93 36.07 21.73
N ARG A 291 17.78 37.35 21.42
CA ARG A 291 17.01 38.31 22.23
C ARG A 291 15.53 37.89 22.37
N HIS A 292 14.94 37.27 21.36
CA HIS A 292 13.56 36.82 21.42
C HIS A 292 13.38 35.68 22.46
N ALA A 293 14.24 34.67 22.43
CA ALA A 293 14.28 33.62 23.44
C ALA A 293 14.49 34.14 24.87
N MET A 294 15.34 35.16 25.02
CA MET A 294 15.54 35.82 26.32
C MET A 294 14.25 36.51 26.81
N ASN A 295 13.57 37.26 25.95
CA ASN A 295 12.37 38.00 26.33
C ASN A 295 11.22 37.04 26.73
N GLU A 296 11.02 35.96 26.01
CA GLU A 296 10.02 34.93 26.36
C GLU A 296 10.35 34.25 27.70
N LYS A 297 11.64 33.92 27.91
CA LYS A 297 12.06 33.34 29.18
C LYS A 297 11.81 34.30 30.35
N LEU A 298 12.09 35.58 30.19
CA LEU A 298 11.81 36.60 31.20
C LEU A 298 10.30 36.75 31.47
N ALA A 299 9.49 36.75 30.43
CA ALA A 299 8.03 36.80 30.57
C ALA A 299 7.49 35.57 31.34
N SER A 300 8.03 34.37 31.10
CA SER A 300 7.63 33.13 31.81
C SER A 300 8.02 33.14 33.30
N LEU A 301 9.01 33.95 33.70
CA LEU A 301 9.51 34.06 35.08
C LEU A 301 8.79 35.15 35.88
N ALA A 302 7.93 35.95 35.26
CA ALA A 302 7.25 37.07 35.91
C ALA A 302 6.31 36.69 37.08
N ASN A 303 6.05 35.40 37.28
CA ASN A 303 5.09 34.87 38.29
C ASN A 303 5.73 34.39 39.62
N GLY A 304 6.93 34.83 39.96
CA GLY A 304 7.49 34.66 41.30
C GLY A 304 8.70 33.74 41.36
N GLY A 305 9.88 34.33 41.51
CA GLY A 305 11.17 33.70 41.79
C GLY A 305 12.28 34.71 41.77
N SER A 306 13.33 34.48 42.56
CA SER A 306 14.55 35.32 42.53
C SER A 306 15.32 34.98 41.25
N LEU A 307 15.60 35.99 40.41
CA LEU A 307 16.33 35.87 39.15
C LEU A 307 17.68 36.59 39.28
N GLY A 308 18.77 35.91 38.97
CA GLY A 308 20.10 36.53 38.79
C GLY A 308 20.35 36.75 37.28
N ILE A 309 20.74 37.97 36.90
CA ILE A 309 21.12 38.31 35.53
C ILE A 309 22.61 38.63 35.51
N ILE A 310 23.36 37.96 34.63
CA ILE A 310 24.75 38.28 34.32
C ILE A 310 24.75 38.94 32.95
N TYR A 311 25.21 40.20 32.88
CA TYR A 311 25.41 40.94 31.65
C TYR A 311 26.91 41.03 31.36
N SER A 312 27.33 40.69 30.14
CA SER A 312 28.71 40.75 29.67
C SER A 312 28.77 41.55 28.37
N ASP A 313 29.71 42.43 28.23
CA ASP A 313 29.97 43.18 27.00
C ASP A 313 31.45 43.09 26.64
N VAL A 314 31.78 43.10 25.36
CA VAL A 314 33.15 43.09 24.85
C VAL A 314 33.56 44.51 24.49
N MET A 315 34.51 45.05 25.27
CA MET A 315 35.05 46.40 25.00
C MET A 315 35.98 46.35 23.79
N GLY A 316 35.91 47.40 22.96
CA GLY A 316 36.85 47.61 21.86
C GLY A 316 36.42 47.01 20.48
N LEU A 317 35.27 46.41 20.36
CA LEU A 317 34.75 45.85 19.11
C LEU A 317 34.61 46.88 17.95
N LYS A 318 34.55 48.15 18.24
CA LYS A 318 34.50 49.24 17.23
C LYS A 318 35.89 49.67 16.70
N GLN A 319 36.96 49.03 17.18
CA GLN A 319 38.35 49.33 16.76
C GLN A 319 38.98 48.21 15.92
N ILE A 320 38.24 47.15 15.64
CA ILE A 320 38.55 46.06 14.71
C ILE A 320 37.66 46.23 13.48
#